data_e817eed64c43532d111d589e3987e95d
#
_entry.id   e817eed64c43532d111d589e3987e95d
#
_cell.length_a   1.000
_cell.length_b   1.000
_cell.length_c   1.000
_cell.angle_alpha   90.00
_cell.angle_beta   90.00
_cell.angle_gamma   90.00
#
_symmetry.space_group_name_H-M   'P 1'
#
loop_
_entity.id
_entity.type
_entity.pdbx_description
1 polymer ?
#
loop_
_entity_poly.entity_id
_entity_poly.type
_entity_poly.pdbx_seq_one_letter_code
_entity_poly.pdbx_strand_id
1 'polypeptide(L)'
;RADRESTEGAVIAKVNEDNTMGAVIALNCETDFVAKNDAFVELAHELAEQAVFYANKEEFLASDFHGTTVAEKLVEQTGVIGEKIEIGSFERIEGPFLGAYIHAGNKIAAITSLSANVEGASDAAKAVSMQVATINPLALDETQVSQETIDKELEIERDILTKEGKPAN
;
A
#
# COMPACT_ATOMS: atom_id res chain seq x y z
N ARG A 1 7.37 24.81 -10.83
CA ARG A 1 7.31 23.33 -10.78
C ARG A 1 6.34 22.80 -9.70
N ALA A 2 5.89 23.66 -8.77
CA ALA A 2 4.92 23.27 -7.71
C ALA A 2 3.53 22.86 -8.25
N ASP A 3 3.17 23.31 -9.44
CA ASP A 3 1.85 23.08 -10.06
C ASP A 3 1.80 21.82 -10.96
N ARG A 4 2.87 20.99 -10.98
CA ARG A 4 2.86 19.74 -11.73
C ARG A 4 2.20 18.65 -10.91
N GLU A 5 1.34 17.88 -11.54
CA GLU A 5 0.71 16.72 -10.93
C GLU A 5 1.65 15.51 -10.97
N SER A 6 1.89 14.90 -9.82
CA SER A 6 2.66 13.67 -9.65
C SER A 6 1.68 12.51 -9.41
N THR A 7 1.12 11.96 -10.49
CA THR A 7 0.09 10.92 -10.46
C THR A 7 0.64 9.50 -10.65
N GLU A 8 1.88 9.40 -11.10
CA GLU A 8 2.60 8.14 -11.23
C GLU A 8 3.46 7.88 -9.99
N GLY A 9 4.05 6.71 -9.87
CA GLY A 9 4.93 6.39 -8.76
C GLY A 9 5.04 4.92 -8.42
N ALA A 10 5.68 4.65 -7.28
CA ALA A 10 5.82 3.33 -6.70
C ALA A 10 5.20 3.28 -5.29
N VAL A 11 4.36 2.29 -5.06
CA VAL A 11 3.75 2.01 -3.75
C VAL A 11 4.49 0.83 -3.13
N ILE A 12 5.08 1.05 -1.96
CA ILE A 12 5.90 0.07 -1.25
C ILE A 12 5.33 -0.16 0.14
N ALA A 13 5.19 -1.43 0.50
CA ALA A 13 4.84 -1.88 1.84
C ALA A 13 6.04 -2.57 2.49
N LYS A 14 6.33 -2.22 3.73
CA LYS A 14 7.40 -2.82 4.55
C LYS A 14 6.90 -3.13 5.95
N VAL A 15 7.45 -4.18 6.53
CA VAL A 15 7.28 -4.55 7.94
C VAL A 15 8.65 -4.64 8.61
N ASN A 16 8.69 -4.41 9.93
CA ASN A 16 9.92 -4.59 10.71
C ASN A 16 10.27 -6.08 10.86
N GLU A 17 11.44 -6.37 11.43
CA GLU A 17 11.94 -7.75 11.61
C GLU A 17 10.99 -8.63 12.44
N ASP A 18 10.31 -8.05 13.43
CA ASP A 18 9.38 -8.76 14.32
C ASP A 18 7.96 -8.91 13.71
N ASN A 19 7.70 -8.33 12.54
CA ASN A 19 6.37 -8.28 11.91
C ASN A 19 5.29 -7.64 12.80
N THR A 20 5.65 -6.66 13.62
CA THR A 20 4.73 -5.98 14.55
C THR A 20 4.45 -4.53 14.17
N MET A 21 5.28 -3.95 13.32
CA MET A 21 5.10 -2.60 12.77
C MET A 21 5.28 -2.64 11.26
N GLY A 22 4.46 -1.88 10.55
CA GLY A 22 4.54 -1.79 9.11
C GLY A 22 4.13 -0.43 8.58
N ALA A 23 4.61 -0.08 7.39
CA ALA A 23 4.22 1.12 6.68
C ALA A 23 3.99 0.85 5.20
N VAL A 24 3.03 1.57 4.63
CA VAL A 24 2.82 1.68 3.19
C VAL A 24 3.07 3.13 2.81
N ILE A 25 3.96 3.36 1.86
CA ILE A 25 4.18 4.67 1.28
C ILE A 25 3.99 4.65 -0.23
N ALA A 26 3.54 5.77 -0.78
CA ALA A 26 3.57 6.02 -2.22
C ALA A 26 4.61 7.11 -2.49
N LEU A 27 5.68 6.76 -3.20
CA LEU A 27 6.63 7.72 -3.75
C LEU A 27 6.15 8.10 -5.14
N ASN A 28 5.70 9.34 -5.31
CA ASN A 28 5.10 9.83 -6.53
C ASN A 28 6.10 10.57 -7.42
N CYS A 29 5.91 10.44 -8.73
CA CYS A 29 6.59 11.15 -9.79
C CYS A 29 5.61 11.55 -10.90
N GLU A 30 6.06 12.26 -11.94
CA GLU A 30 5.19 12.74 -13.00
C GLU A 30 4.95 11.70 -14.11
N THR A 31 5.95 10.84 -14.40
CA THR A 31 5.87 9.87 -15.50
C THR A 31 6.06 8.43 -15.06
N ASP A 32 5.50 7.50 -15.81
CA ASP A 32 5.68 6.07 -15.61
C ASP A 32 7.10 5.59 -15.94
N PHE A 33 7.86 6.35 -16.75
CA PHE A 33 9.26 6.08 -17.02
C PHE A 33 10.11 6.19 -15.76
N VAL A 34 9.92 7.26 -14.98
CA VAL A 34 10.59 7.44 -13.70
C VAL A 34 10.10 6.40 -12.68
N ALA A 35 8.78 6.15 -12.62
CA ALA A 35 8.19 5.16 -11.70
C ALA A 35 8.76 3.74 -11.89
N LYS A 36 9.21 3.39 -13.10
CA LYS A 36 9.81 2.09 -13.45
C LYS A 36 11.34 2.07 -13.34
N ASN A 37 11.98 3.20 -13.08
CA ASN A 37 13.43 3.29 -12.95
C ASN A 37 13.89 2.58 -11.67
N ASP A 38 14.89 1.70 -11.79
CA ASP A 38 15.38 0.88 -10.68
C ASP A 38 15.85 1.75 -9.49
N ALA A 39 16.58 2.83 -9.74
CA ALA A 39 17.05 3.72 -8.68
C ALA A 39 15.91 4.47 -7.97
N PHE A 40 14.83 4.81 -8.68
CA PHE A 40 13.63 5.38 -8.08
C PHE A 40 12.89 4.36 -7.20
N VAL A 41 12.74 3.14 -7.67
CA VAL A 41 12.12 2.05 -6.92
C VAL A 41 12.95 1.68 -5.69
N GLU A 42 14.28 1.65 -5.82
CA GLU A 42 15.20 1.40 -4.68
C GLU A 42 15.06 2.50 -3.61
N LEU A 43 15.04 3.77 -4.01
CA LEU A 43 14.77 4.89 -3.10
C LEU A 43 13.41 4.72 -2.39
N ALA A 44 12.37 4.30 -3.11
CA ALA A 44 11.06 4.05 -2.52
C ALA A 44 11.11 2.93 -1.47
N HIS A 45 11.88 1.86 -1.71
CA HIS A 45 12.10 0.79 -0.74
C HIS A 45 12.85 1.27 0.51
N GLU A 46 13.95 2.02 0.36
CA GLU A 46 14.70 2.57 1.50
C GLU A 46 13.84 3.52 2.35
N LEU A 47 13.06 4.39 1.69
CA LEU A 47 12.14 5.28 2.38
C LEU A 47 11.03 4.51 3.11
N ALA A 48 10.50 3.43 2.53
CA ALA A 48 9.50 2.59 3.17
C ALA A 48 10.04 1.86 4.41
N GLU A 49 11.28 1.37 4.36
CA GLU A 49 11.95 0.75 5.50
C GLU A 49 12.08 1.72 6.67
N GLN A 50 12.45 2.97 6.40
CA GLN A 50 12.53 4.00 7.42
C GLN A 50 11.15 4.44 7.93
N ALA A 51 10.14 4.54 7.06
CA ALA A 51 8.79 4.96 7.38
C ALA A 51 8.13 4.12 8.49
N VAL A 52 8.49 2.84 8.61
CA VAL A 52 7.98 1.93 9.64
C VAL A 52 8.19 2.46 11.07
N PHE A 53 9.23 3.25 11.31
CA PHE A 53 9.62 3.74 12.63
C PHE A 53 9.01 5.09 13.02
N TYR A 54 8.22 5.72 12.16
CA TYR A 54 7.62 7.05 12.41
C TYR A 54 6.11 6.97 12.45
N ALA A 55 5.52 7.71 13.40
CA ALA A 55 4.09 7.63 13.67
C ALA A 55 3.23 8.30 12.59
N ASN A 56 3.77 9.33 11.92
CA ASN A 56 3.07 10.12 10.92
C ASN A 56 4.02 10.64 9.83
N LYS A 57 3.43 11.15 8.75
CA LYS A 57 4.15 11.67 7.59
C LYS A 57 5.07 12.84 7.93
N GLU A 58 4.64 13.73 8.82
CA GLU A 58 5.38 14.93 9.22
C GLU A 58 6.69 14.56 9.92
N GLU A 59 6.62 13.65 10.91
CA GLU A 59 7.80 13.13 11.60
C GLU A 59 8.74 12.39 10.64
N PHE A 60 8.19 11.59 9.74
CA PHE A 60 8.94 10.89 8.72
C PHE A 60 9.69 11.84 7.79
N LEU A 61 9.02 12.89 7.28
CA LEU A 61 9.65 13.87 6.38
C LEU A 61 10.76 14.67 7.07
N ALA A 62 10.66 14.89 8.39
CA ALA A 62 11.66 15.59 9.18
C ALA A 62 12.81 14.69 9.65
N SER A 63 12.71 13.37 9.49
CA SER A 63 13.70 12.42 9.95
C SER A 63 14.97 12.44 9.11
N ASP A 64 16.11 12.07 9.74
CA ASP A 64 17.40 11.97 9.05
C ASP A 64 17.36 10.82 8.02
N PHE A 65 17.87 11.10 6.83
CA PHE A 65 18.03 10.16 5.73
C PHE A 65 19.39 10.40 5.06
N HIS A 66 20.38 9.59 5.42
CA HIS A 66 21.74 9.69 4.91
C HIS A 66 22.40 11.07 5.10
N GLY A 67 22.17 11.70 6.28
CA GLY A 67 22.77 13.00 6.66
C GLY A 67 22.03 14.23 6.14
N THR A 68 20.83 14.05 5.60
CA THR A 68 19.88 15.11 5.27
C THR A 68 18.50 14.71 5.77
N THR A 69 17.47 15.54 5.64
CA THR A 69 16.11 15.11 5.94
C THR A 69 15.47 14.38 4.75
N VAL A 70 14.47 13.52 5.02
CA VAL A 70 13.66 12.92 3.94
C VAL A 70 13.09 14.00 3.02
N ALA A 71 12.57 15.09 3.59
CA ALA A 71 12.03 16.21 2.80
C ALA A 71 13.08 16.83 1.88
N GLU A 72 14.29 17.09 2.38
CA GLU A 72 15.40 17.64 1.58
C GLU A 72 15.85 16.66 0.51
N LYS A 73 15.86 15.36 0.82
CA LYS A 73 16.19 14.31 -0.17
C LYS A 73 15.19 14.28 -1.32
N LEU A 74 13.89 14.45 -1.07
CA LEU A 74 12.87 14.54 -2.12
C LEU A 74 13.06 15.78 -3.01
N VAL A 75 13.46 16.92 -2.41
CA VAL A 75 13.79 18.14 -3.16
C VAL A 75 15.03 17.93 -4.03
N GLU A 76 16.08 17.32 -3.48
CA GLU A 76 17.29 16.93 -4.23
C GLU A 76 16.93 16.05 -5.43
N GLN A 77 16.14 14.99 -5.22
CA GLN A 77 15.73 14.08 -6.28
C GLN A 77 14.87 14.77 -7.35
N THR A 78 14.00 15.69 -6.94
CA THR A 78 13.26 16.55 -7.89
C THR A 78 14.22 17.34 -8.78
N GLY A 79 15.33 17.83 -8.24
CA GLY A 79 16.37 18.53 -9.00
C GLY A 79 17.15 17.62 -9.97
N VAL A 80 17.52 16.42 -9.50
CA VAL A 80 18.31 15.44 -10.27
C VAL A 80 17.47 14.81 -11.39
N ILE A 81 16.26 14.36 -11.09
CA ILE A 81 15.37 13.67 -12.04
C ILE A 81 14.68 14.68 -12.99
N GLY A 82 14.43 15.90 -12.50
CA GLY A 82 13.72 16.94 -13.27
C GLY A 82 12.20 16.83 -13.19
N GLU A 83 11.66 15.84 -12.46
CA GLU A 83 10.24 15.65 -12.16
C GLU A 83 9.94 15.97 -10.70
N LYS A 84 8.70 16.34 -10.39
CA LYS A 84 8.25 16.52 -9.01
C LYS A 84 8.21 15.16 -8.31
N ILE A 85 9.00 15.02 -7.24
CA ILE A 85 9.05 13.81 -6.41
C ILE A 85 8.49 14.15 -5.03
N GLU A 86 7.49 13.40 -4.60
CA GLU A 86 6.86 13.61 -3.29
C GLU A 86 6.31 12.31 -2.68
N ILE A 87 6.13 12.29 -1.36
CA ILE A 87 5.35 11.25 -0.71
C ILE A 87 3.87 11.57 -0.86
N GLY A 88 3.17 10.84 -1.73
CA GLY A 88 1.74 11.00 -1.98
C GLY A 88 0.88 10.42 -0.86
N SER A 89 1.25 9.24 -0.35
CA SER A 89 0.55 8.56 0.74
C SER A 89 1.54 8.02 1.77
N PHE A 90 1.13 8.05 3.02
CA PHE A 90 1.86 7.49 4.16
C PHE A 90 0.84 6.87 5.11
N GLU A 91 0.91 5.56 5.29
CA GLU A 91 0.08 4.82 6.25
C GLU A 91 0.97 3.92 7.11
N ARG A 92 0.72 3.89 8.41
CA ARG A 92 1.44 3.07 9.36
C ARG A 92 0.46 2.22 10.17
N ILE A 93 0.83 0.98 10.42
CA ILE A 93 0.03 0.03 11.19
C ILE A 93 0.91 -0.70 12.20
N GLU A 94 0.36 -1.01 13.37
CA GLU A 94 0.92 -1.89 14.39
C GLU A 94 -0.04 -3.01 14.70
N GLY A 95 0.48 -4.18 15.03
CA GLY A 95 -0.34 -5.32 15.40
C GLY A 95 0.48 -6.53 15.86
N PRO A 96 -0.18 -7.58 16.34
CA PRO A 96 0.47 -8.80 16.84
C PRO A 96 1.30 -9.52 15.78
N PHE A 97 0.84 -9.50 14.53
CA PHE A 97 1.57 -10.02 13.37
C PHE A 97 1.10 -9.34 12.08
N LEU A 98 2.02 -8.78 11.33
CA LEU A 98 1.76 -8.10 10.06
C LEU A 98 2.34 -8.88 8.89
N GLY A 99 1.59 -8.94 7.79
CA GLY A 99 2.07 -9.38 6.49
C GLY A 99 1.94 -8.27 5.46
N ALA A 100 2.91 -8.17 4.57
CA ALA A 100 2.94 -7.17 3.50
C ALA A 100 2.94 -7.85 2.13
N TYR A 101 2.31 -7.22 1.15
CA TYR A 101 2.33 -7.63 -0.25
C TYR A 101 2.42 -6.40 -1.15
N ILE A 102 3.33 -6.47 -2.12
CA ILE A 102 3.47 -5.48 -3.19
C ILE A 102 3.11 -6.16 -4.50
N HIS A 103 2.11 -5.63 -5.19
CA HIS A 103 1.68 -6.18 -6.48
C HIS A 103 2.68 -5.85 -7.59
N ALA A 104 2.76 -6.72 -8.61
CA ALA A 104 3.69 -6.55 -9.72
C ALA A 104 3.57 -5.15 -10.36
N GLY A 105 4.71 -4.50 -10.59
CA GLY A 105 4.78 -3.14 -11.13
C GLY A 105 4.70 -2.04 -10.07
N ASN A 106 4.68 -2.37 -8.77
CA ASN A 106 4.70 -1.41 -7.65
C ASN A 106 3.58 -0.34 -7.70
N LYS A 107 2.41 -0.71 -8.22
CA LYS A 107 1.26 0.21 -8.32
C LYS A 107 0.29 0.06 -7.15
N ILE A 108 0.27 -1.11 -6.51
CA ILE A 108 -0.60 -1.43 -5.38
C ILE A 108 0.23 -2.19 -4.35
N ALA A 109 0.04 -1.84 -3.08
CA ALA A 109 0.61 -2.57 -1.96
C ALA A 109 -0.43 -2.68 -0.83
N ALA A 110 -0.34 -3.71 -0.02
CA ALA A 110 -1.20 -3.91 1.13
C ALA A 110 -0.42 -4.46 2.32
N ILE A 111 -0.85 -4.07 3.52
CA ILE A 111 -0.42 -4.69 4.78
C ILE A 111 -1.66 -5.18 5.51
N THR A 112 -1.58 -6.40 6.02
CA THR A 112 -2.64 -7.02 6.83
C THR A 112 -2.14 -7.31 8.22
N SER A 113 -2.92 -6.96 9.24
CA SER A 113 -2.67 -7.33 10.63
C SER A 113 -3.49 -8.57 10.99
N LEU A 114 -2.84 -9.61 11.48
CA LEU A 114 -3.47 -10.76 12.10
C LEU A 114 -3.58 -10.55 13.61
N SER A 115 -4.60 -11.14 14.23
CA SER A 115 -4.87 -11.02 15.67
C SER A 115 -3.88 -11.76 16.56
N ALA A 116 -3.08 -12.68 16.00
CA ALA A 116 -2.08 -13.44 16.72
C ALA A 116 -0.93 -13.88 15.81
N ASN A 117 0.24 -14.07 16.41
CA ASN A 117 1.39 -14.72 15.76
C ASN A 117 1.38 -16.22 16.12
N VAL A 118 0.94 -17.03 15.17
CA VAL A 118 0.87 -18.50 15.30
C VAL A 118 1.57 -19.15 14.11
N GLU A 119 1.77 -20.46 14.17
CA GLU A 119 2.34 -21.20 13.05
C GLU A 119 1.49 -20.98 11.78
N GLY A 120 2.15 -20.67 10.66
CA GLY A 120 1.50 -20.32 9.39
C GLY A 120 1.01 -18.87 9.27
N ALA A 121 1.18 -18.02 10.30
CA ALA A 121 0.75 -16.62 10.26
C ALA A 121 1.35 -15.84 9.09
N SER A 122 2.61 -16.10 8.75
CA SER A 122 3.30 -15.44 7.62
C SER A 122 2.61 -15.70 6.29
N ASP A 123 2.28 -16.98 6.00
CA ASP A 123 1.63 -17.37 4.76
C ASP A 123 0.19 -16.84 4.71
N ALA A 124 -0.53 -16.91 5.82
CA ALA A 124 -1.89 -16.38 5.94
C ALA A 124 -1.93 -14.86 5.73
N ALA A 125 -1.06 -14.11 6.41
CA ALA A 125 -0.99 -12.66 6.28
C ALA A 125 -0.64 -12.22 4.85
N LYS A 126 0.31 -12.90 4.21
CA LYS A 126 0.67 -12.66 2.81
C LYS A 126 -0.49 -12.97 1.86
N ALA A 127 -1.18 -14.08 2.04
CA ALA A 127 -2.32 -14.46 1.22
C ALA A 127 -3.47 -13.44 1.33
N VAL A 128 -3.81 -13.00 2.55
CA VAL A 128 -4.83 -11.96 2.76
C VAL A 128 -4.41 -10.62 2.16
N SER A 129 -3.15 -10.20 2.36
CA SER A 129 -2.64 -8.96 1.75
C SER A 129 -2.68 -8.98 0.23
N MET A 130 -2.40 -10.14 -0.39
CA MET A 130 -2.54 -10.35 -1.83
C MET A 130 -3.99 -10.19 -2.28
N GLN A 131 -4.95 -10.77 -1.58
CA GLN A 131 -6.38 -10.62 -1.89
C GLN A 131 -6.82 -9.15 -1.75
N VAL A 132 -6.47 -8.49 -0.65
CA VAL A 132 -6.77 -7.06 -0.46
C VAL A 132 -6.22 -6.20 -1.61
N ALA A 133 -4.99 -6.44 -2.03
CA ALA A 133 -4.37 -5.69 -3.13
C ALA A 133 -5.05 -5.92 -4.48
N THR A 134 -5.59 -7.12 -4.72
CA THR A 134 -6.14 -7.51 -6.02
C THR A 134 -7.64 -7.26 -6.16
N ILE A 135 -8.43 -7.42 -5.10
CA ILE A 135 -9.89 -7.29 -5.16
C ILE A 135 -10.43 -5.99 -4.55
N ASN A 136 -9.59 -5.21 -3.86
CA ASN A 136 -9.95 -3.94 -3.24
C ASN A 136 -11.26 -4.03 -2.42
N PRO A 137 -11.27 -4.79 -1.31
CA PRO A 137 -12.49 -5.06 -0.54
C PRO A 137 -13.14 -3.78 -0.03
N LEU A 138 -14.47 -3.78 0.08
CA LEU A 138 -15.25 -2.62 0.52
C LEU A 138 -15.13 -2.37 2.03
N ALA A 139 -14.93 -3.43 2.82
CA ALA A 139 -14.94 -3.38 4.28
C ALA A 139 -14.13 -4.53 4.89
N LEU A 140 -13.84 -4.43 6.17
CA LEU A 140 -13.14 -5.47 6.92
C LEU A 140 -14.02 -6.69 7.16
N ASP A 141 -15.30 -6.47 7.44
CA ASP A 141 -16.31 -7.50 7.67
C ASP A 141 -17.69 -7.03 7.22
N GLU A 142 -18.67 -7.93 7.25
CA GLU A 142 -20.04 -7.69 6.81
C GLU A 142 -20.78 -6.58 7.58
N THR A 143 -20.38 -6.30 8.83
CA THR A 143 -21.05 -5.29 9.67
C THR A 143 -20.78 -3.86 9.18
N GLN A 144 -19.73 -3.68 8.40
CA GLN A 144 -19.31 -2.39 7.83
C GLN A 144 -19.87 -2.17 6.42
N VAL A 145 -20.56 -3.17 5.85
CA VAL A 145 -21.18 -3.09 4.52
C VAL A 145 -22.65 -2.70 4.66
N SER A 146 -23.11 -1.73 3.86
CA SER A 146 -24.53 -1.34 3.89
C SER A 146 -25.42 -2.46 3.38
N GLN A 147 -26.64 -2.59 3.93
CA GLN A 147 -27.62 -3.57 3.49
C GLN A 147 -27.95 -3.42 2.00
N GLU A 148 -28.02 -2.20 1.49
CA GLU A 148 -28.23 -1.93 0.06
C GLU A 148 -27.14 -2.54 -0.84
N THR A 149 -25.87 -2.45 -0.41
CA THR A 149 -24.75 -3.07 -1.13
C THR A 149 -24.86 -4.59 -1.13
N ILE A 150 -25.20 -5.19 0.03
CA ILE A 150 -25.40 -6.64 0.17
C ILE A 150 -26.52 -7.12 -0.74
N ASP A 151 -27.67 -6.46 -0.72
CA ASP A 151 -28.86 -6.81 -1.52
C ASP A 151 -28.53 -6.75 -3.02
N LYS A 152 -27.79 -5.73 -3.45
CA LYS A 152 -27.35 -5.56 -4.84
C LYS A 152 -26.42 -6.69 -5.30
N GLU A 153 -25.44 -7.05 -4.50
CA GLU A 153 -24.52 -8.16 -4.81
C GLU A 153 -25.25 -9.50 -4.86
N LEU A 154 -26.21 -9.75 -3.95
CA LEU A 154 -27.05 -10.95 -3.97
C LEU A 154 -27.94 -11.03 -5.22
N GLU A 155 -28.44 -9.89 -5.72
CA GLU A 155 -29.20 -9.84 -6.96
C GLU A 155 -28.32 -10.20 -8.16
N ILE A 156 -27.11 -9.65 -8.23
CA ILE A 156 -26.13 -9.94 -9.28
C ILE A 156 -25.77 -11.43 -9.29
N GLU A 157 -25.48 -12.00 -8.13
CA GLU A 157 -25.13 -13.41 -7.99
C GLU A 157 -26.29 -14.34 -8.42
N ARG A 158 -27.53 -14.01 -8.05
CA ARG A 158 -28.75 -14.76 -8.49
C ARG A 158 -28.91 -14.73 -10.00
N ASP A 159 -28.67 -13.58 -10.61
CA ASP A 159 -28.73 -13.43 -12.07
C ASP A 159 -27.68 -14.27 -12.78
N ILE A 160 -26.44 -14.31 -12.24
CA ILE A 160 -25.35 -15.14 -12.76
C ILE A 160 -25.72 -16.61 -12.68
N LEU A 161 -26.13 -17.09 -11.48
CA LEU A 161 -26.52 -18.48 -11.27
C LEU A 161 -27.67 -18.91 -12.17
N THR A 162 -28.67 -18.03 -12.39
CA THR A 162 -29.78 -18.27 -13.28
C THR A 162 -29.32 -18.43 -14.72
N LYS A 163 -28.40 -17.59 -15.20
CA LYS A 163 -27.82 -17.68 -16.55
C LYS A 163 -26.99 -18.94 -16.73
N GLU A 164 -26.34 -19.42 -15.68
CA GLU A 164 -25.57 -20.66 -15.66
C GLU A 164 -26.45 -21.92 -15.49
N GLY A 165 -27.75 -21.78 -15.34
CA GLY A 165 -28.68 -22.89 -15.15
C GLY A 165 -28.58 -23.57 -13.78
N LYS A 166 -28.01 -22.89 -12.79
CA LYS A 166 -27.90 -23.38 -11.40
C LYS A 166 -29.11 -22.90 -10.57
N PRO A 167 -29.61 -23.71 -9.61
CA PRO A 167 -30.70 -23.28 -8.74
C PRO A 167 -30.22 -22.10 -7.86
N ALA A 168 -31.06 -21.06 -7.77
CA ALA A 168 -30.85 -19.94 -6.87
C ALA A 168 -31.24 -20.37 -5.43
N ASN A 169 -30.32 -20.91 -4.68
CA ASN A 169 -30.53 -21.26 -3.27
C ASN A 169 -29.98 -20.16 -2.37
#